data_855871e0eb76b34846427b8f3eab84b0
#
_entry.id   855871e0eb76b34846427b8f3eab84b0
#
_cell.length_a   1.000
_cell.length_b   1.000
_cell.length_c   1.000
_cell.angle_alpha   90.00
_cell.angle_beta   90.00
_cell.angle_gamma   90.00
#
_symmetry.space_group_name_H-M   'P 1'
#
loop_
_entity.id
_entity.type
_entity.pdbx_description
1 polymer ?
#
loop_
_entity_poly.entity_id
_entity_poly.type
_entity_poly.pdbx_seq_one_letter_code
_entity_poly.pdbx_strand_id
1 'polypeptide(L)'
;MSGPGAYLPDPSEGVTRPEDLAKAKVVRRSRNFKRARCPRCGQRCPRDRVFTRVLHDVGDLVSARPRDLHLASSQHHGTRCRRYFTADTSAYALPKSRYTHRVVSLAVRLVVEGGLPYQAASWHLWRDHRVFVPFATIQNWVEAGGEKGGPPAVDDLPRLGPG
;
A
#
# COMPACT_ATOMS: atom_id res chain seq x y z
N MET A 1 5.85 10.23 -22.49
CA MET A 1 5.62 9.47 -21.26
C MET A 1 6.14 10.26 -20.09
N SER A 2 5.25 10.72 -19.21
CA SER A 2 5.66 11.45 -18.04
C SER A 2 6.34 10.50 -17.07
N GLY A 3 7.65 10.69 -16.84
CA GLY A 3 8.38 9.95 -15.83
C GLY A 3 7.88 10.28 -14.42
N PRO A 4 8.34 9.55 -13.41
CA PRO A 4 7.94 9.81 -12.01
C PRO A 4 8.08 11.26 -11.58
N GLY A 5 9.05 11.97 -12.14
CA GLY A 5 9.28 13.37 -11.83
C GLY A 5 8.19 14.34 -12.30
N ALA A 6 7.37 13.95 -13.29
CA ALA A 6 6.32 14.82 -13.80
C ALA A 6 5.16 15.03 -12.82
N TYR A 7 5.05 14.18 -11.82
CA TYR A 7 3.98 14.24 -10.83
C TYR A 7 4.44 14.74 -9.46
N LEU A 8 5.71 15.00 -9.30
CA LEU A 8 6.25 15.50 -8.04
C LEU A 8 5.97 16.98 -7.87
N PRO A 9 5.69 17.45 -6.65
CA PRO A 9 5.53 18.86 -6.40
C PRO A 9 6.76 19.66 -6.80
N ASP A 10 6.52 20.92 -7.19
CA ASP A 10 7.59 21.81 -7.63
C ASP A 10 8.61 22.04 -6.50
N PRO A 11 9.90 21.90 -6.76
CA PRO A 11 10.95 22.21 -5.78
C PRO A 11 10.89 23.65 -5.24
N SER A 12 10.37 24.60 -6.00
CA SER A 12 10.22 26.00 -5.56
C SER A 12 9.27 26.14 -4.36
N GLU A 13 8.43 25.16 -4.12
CA GLU A 13 7.53 25.14 -2.96
C GLU A 13 8.16 24.47 -1.72
N GLY A 14 9.46 24.30 -1.70
CA GLY A 14 10.18 23.68 -0.59
C GLY A 14 10.10 22.17 -0.55
N VAL A 15 9.78 21.55 -1.67
CA VAL A 15 9.71 20.09 -1.77
C VAL A 15 11.06 19.53 -2.20
N THR A 16 11.52 18.55 -1.48
CA THR A 16 12.78 17.85 -1.75
C THR A 16 12.67 17.02 -3.03
N ARG A 17 13.72 16.97 -3.83
CA ARG A 17 13.79 16.09 -4.99
C ARG A 17 13.85 14.62 -4.52
N PRO A 18 13.31 13.67 -5.31
CA PRO A 18 13.39 12.26 -4.95
C PRO A 18 14.83 11.78 -4.72
N GLU A 19 15.79 12.33 -5.48
CA GLU A 19 17.21 11.98 -5.39
C GLU A 19 17.84 12.44 -4.06
N ASP A 20 17.29 13.49 -3.47
CA ASP A 20 17.78 14.07 -2.21
C ASP A 20 17.20 13.37 -0.98
N LEU A 21 16.22 12.50 -1.17
CA LEU A 21 15.62 11.75 -0.08
C LEU A 21 16.54 10.62 0.39
N ALA A 22 16.52 10.38 1.68
CA ALA A 22 17.13 9.17 2.22
C ALA A 22 16.50 7.93 1.57
N LYS A 23 17.28 6.85 1.46
CA LYS A 23 16.74 5.57 0.99
C LYS A 23 15.53 5.16 1.82
N ALA A 24 14.52 4.61 1.17
CA ALA A 24 13.34 4.13 1.84
C ALA A 24 13.67 3.13 2.94
N LYS A 25 13.04 3.27 4.09
CA LYS A 25 13.07 2.25 5.13
C LYS A 25 12.23 1.08 4.66
N VAL A 26 12.84 -0.08 4.50
CA VAL A 26 12.14 -1.30 4.07
C VAL A 26 11.70 -2.09 5.29
N VAL A 27 10.40 -2.32 5.39
CA VAL A 27 9.80 -3.21 6.38
C VAL A 27 9.37 -4.48 5.64
N ARG A 28 9.81 -5.62 6.13
CA ARG A 28 9.49 -6.92 5.53
C ARG A 28 8.42 -7.64 6.33
N ARG A 29 7.40 -8.13 5.64
CA ARG A 29 6.33 -8.94 6.22
C ARG A 29 6.05 -10.12 5.31
N SER A 30 5.58 -11.20 5.89
CA SER A 30 5.20 -12.38 5.14
C SER A 30 3.82 -12.89 5.57
N ARG A 31 3.07 -13.39 4.60
CA ARG A 31 1.81 -14.09 4.82
C ARG A 31 1.95 -15.50 4.26
N ASN A 32 1.95 -16.46 5.14
CA ASN A 32 2.06 -17.87 4.81
C ASN A 32 0.95 -18.64 5.50
N PHE A 33 0.52 -19.72 4.87
CA PHE A 33 -0.34 -20.70 5.53
C PHE A 33 0.51 -21.56 6.46
N LYS A 34 0.10 -21.71 7.71
CA LYS A 34 0.76 -22.63 8.63
C LYS A 34 0.59 -24.08 8.20
N ARG A 35 -0.60 -24.41 7.72
CA ARG A 35 -0.94 -25.72 7.17
C ARG A 35 -1.84 -25.49 5.97
N ALA A 36 -1.22 -25.33 4.81
CA ALA A 36 -1.95 -25.06 3.60
C ALA A 36 -2.82 -26.24 3.19
N ARG A 37 -4.13 -26.03 3.13
CA ARG A 37 -5.10 -27.00 2.66
C ARG A 37 -5.89 -26.39 1.51
N CYS A 38 -6.18 -27.21 0.50
CA CYS A 38 -7.02 -26.77 -0.60
C CYS A 38 -8.39 -26.35 -0.07
N PRO A 39 -8.85 -25.12 -0.38
CA PRO A 39 -10.16 -24.66 0.07
C PRO A 39 -11.31 -25.46 -0.52
N ARG A 40 -11.08 -26.23 -1.59
CA ARG A 40 -12.08 -27.02 -2.27
C ARG A 40 -12.17 -28.47 -1.77
N CYS A 41 -11.03 -29.15 -1.58
CA CYS A 41 -11.02 -30.57 -1.21
C CYS A 41 -10.39 -30.85 0.16
N GLY A 42 -9.83 -29.84 0.82
CA GLY A 42 -9.23 -29.97 2.14
C GLY A 42 -7.88 -30.70 2.17
N GLN A 43 -7.35 -31.14 1.04
CA GLN A 43 -6.06 -31.81 0.99
C GLN A 43 -4.91 -30.84 1.27
N ARG A 44 -3.84 -31.39 1.87
CA ARG A 44 -2.62 -30.65 2.11
C ARG A 44 -1.96 -30.27 0.79
N CYS A 45 -1.58 -28.99 0.65
CA CYS A 45 -1.00 -28.47 -0.57
C CYS A 45 0.41 -27.95 -0.35
N PRO A 46 1.38 -28.37 -1.16
CA PRO A 46 2.74 -27.86 -1.08
C PRO A 46 2.80 -26.41 -1.52
N ARG A 47 3.79 -25.69 -1.01
CA ARG A 47 4.10 -24.34 -1.47
C ARG A 47 4.72 -24.42 -2.87
N ASP A 48 4.13 -23.69 -3.81
CA ASP A 48 4.63 -23.62 -5.17
C ASP A 48 5.69 -22.50 -5.32
N ARG A 49 5.32 -21.30 -4.90
CA ARG A 49 6.23 -20.13 -4.98
C ARG A 49 5.87 -19.06 -3.95
N VAL A 50 6.72 -18.05 -3.86
CA VAL A 50 6.48 -16.87 -3.04
C VAL A 50 6.48 -15.64 -3.95
N PHE A 51 5.44 -14.82 -3.85
CA PHE A 51 5.36 -13.53 -4.50
C PHE A 51 5.72 -12.43 -3.50
N THR A 52 6.47 -11.45 -3.96
CA THR A 52 6.76 -10.25 -3.15
C THR A 52 6.13 -9.04 -3.82
N ARG A 53 5.32 -8.30 -3.05
CA ARG A 53 4.78 -7.01 -3.46
C ARG A 53 5.52 -5.91 -2.73
N VAL A 54 5.86 -4.85 -3.45
CA VAL A 54 6.38 -3.63 -2.84
C VAL A 54 5.22 -2.65 -2.71
N LEU A 55 4.93 -2.25 -1.48
CA LEU A 55 3.86 -1.30 -1.17
C LEU A 55 4.48 -0.04 -0.57
N HIS A 56 4.07 1.11 -1.07
CA HIS A 56 4.45 2.38 -0.48
C HIS A 56 3.59 2.64 0.75
N ASP A 57 4.24 2.94 1.86
CA ASP A 57 3.59 3.20 3.15
C ASP A 57 3.82 4.65 3.58
N VAL A 58 3.15 5.05 4.65
CA VAL A 58 3.37 6.36 5.27
C VAL A 58 4.80 6.42 5.78
N GLY A 59 5.54 7.40 5.29
CA GLY A 59 6.95 7.57 5.64
C GLY A 59 7.17 8.11 7.05
N ASP A 60 8.42 8.10 7.47
CA ASP A 60 8.82 8.64 8.76
C ASP A 60 8.88 10.17 8.70
N LEU A 61 8.03 10.82 9.50
CA LEU A 61 7.94 12.28 9.56
C LEU A 61 9.19 12.92 10.17
N VAL A 62 9.80 12.26 11.13
CA VAL A 62 10.95 12.82 11.87
C VAL A 62 12.21 12.81 11.03
N SER A 63 12.51 11.67 10.40
CA SER A 63 13.70 11.54 9.56
C SER A 63 13.45 11.95 8.10
N ALA A 64 12.22 12.35 7.75
CA ALA A 64 11.82 12.66 6.38
C ALA A 64 12.16 11.52 5.40
N ARG A 65 11.98 10.29 5.85
CA ARG A 65 12.41 9.08 5.13
C ARG A 65 11.20 8.33 4.56
N PRO A 66 11.20 7.99 3.27
CA PRO A 66 10.17 7.13 2.70
C PRO A 66 10.14 5.75 3.38
N ARG A 67 9.00 5.10 3.35
CA ARG A 67 8.82 3.75 3.92
C ARG A 67 8.17 2.85 2.89
N ASP A 68 8.79 1.71 2.65
CA ASP A 68 8.25 0.68 1.77
C ASP A 68 8.00 -0.61 2.56
N LEU A 69 6.88 -1.24 2.27
CA LEU A 69 6.54 -2.54 2.80
C LEU A 69 6.78 -3.59 1.73
N HIS A 70 7.72 -4.49 1.99
CA HIS A 70 7.94 -5.67 1.14
C HIS A 70 7.14 -6.82 1.72
N LEU A 71 6.04 -7.14 1.08
CA LEU A 71 5.09 -8.15 1.53
C LEU A 71 5.22 -9.42 0.70
N ALA A 72 5.75 -10.46 1.32
CA ALA A 72 5.86 -11.77 0.71
C ALA A 72 4.58 -12.57 0.99
N SER A 73 4.04 -13.21 -0.03
CA SER A 73 2.88 -14.10 0.11
C SER A 73 3.16 -15.44 -0.56
N SER A 74 2.84 -16.53 0.13
CA SER A 74 3.00 -17.87 -0.41
C SER A 74 1.85 -18.26 -1.31
N GLN A 75 2.17 -18.84 -2.46
CA GLN A 75 1.21 -19.50 -3.34
C GLN A 75 1.34 -21.00 -3.19
N HIS A 76 0.23 -21.67 -3.09
CA HIS A 76 0.14 -23.12 -2.94
C HIS A 76 -0.61 -23.74 -4.12
N HIS A 77 -0.26 -24.95 -4.46
CA HIS A 77 -0.88 -25.70 -5.54
C HIS A 77 -1.53 -26.97 -5.02
N GLY A 78 -2.84 -27.05 -5.18
CA GLY A 78 -3.59 -28.26 -4.87
C GLY A 78 -3.46 -29.28 -6.01
N THR A 79 -2.63 -30.30 -5.82
CA THR A 79 -2.35 -31.30 -6.86
C THR A 79 -3.59 -32.07 -7.30
N ARG A 80 -4.51 -32.36 -6.38
CA ARG A 80 -5.76 -33.09 -6.67
C ARG A 80 -6.77 -32.22 -7.43
N CYS A 81 -6.95 -30.97 -6.99
CA CYS A 81 -7.90 -30.04 -7.60
C CYS A 81 -7.29 -29.16 -8.68
N ARG A 82 -5.98 -29.28 -8.90
CA ARG A 82 -5.19 -28.46 -9.84
C ARG A 82 -5.43 -26.95 -9.67
N ARG A 83 -5.59 -26.52 -8.42
CA ARG A 83 -5.96 -25.16 -8.09
C ARG A 83 -4.83 -24.45 -7.36
N TYR A 84 -4.53 -23.23 -7.82
CA TYR A 84 -3.62 -22.34 -7.11
C TYR A 84 -4.39 -21.47 -6.14
N PHE A 85 -3.82 -21.22 -4.98
CA PHE A 85 -4.34 -20.25 -4.03
C PHE A 85 -3.18 -19.57 -3.31
N THR A 86 -3.39 -18.29 -3.01
CA THR A 86 -2.36 -17.44 -2.43
C THR A 86 -2.80 -16.97 -1.05
N ALA A 87 -1.84 -16.80 -0.14
CA ALA A 87 -2.14 -16.27 1.18
C ALA A 87 -2.77 -14.87 1.06
N ASP A 88 -3.78 -14.61 1.89
CA ASP A 88 -4.52 -13.36 1.87
C ASP A 88 -3.65 -12.20 2.38
N THR A 89 -3.54 -11.16 1.57
CA THR A 89 -2.81 -9.93 1.88
C THR A 89 -3.74 -8.72 2.04
N SER A 90 -5.05 -8.94 2.06
CA SER A 90 -6.05 -7.86 2.12
C SER A 90 -5.95 -6.99 3.36
N ALA A 91 -5.35 -7.50 4.45
CA ALA A 91 -5.10 -6.73 5.66
C ALA A 91 -4.11 -5.57 5.45
N TYR A 92 -3.27 -5.63 4.42
CA TYR A 92 -2.24 -4.62 4.15
C TYR A 92 -2.60 -3.67 3.03
N ALA A 93 -3.22 -4.16 1.97
CA ALA A 93 -3.52 -3.37 0.79
C ALA A 93 -4.67 -3.95 -0.02
N LEU A 94 -5.30 -3.09 -0.82
CA LEU A 94 -6.27 -3.51 -1.82
C LEU A 94 -5.60 -4.38 -2.90
N PRO A 95 -6.35 -5.26 -3.57
CA PRO A 95 -5.81 -6.03 -4.70
C PRO A 95 -5.16 -5.11 -5.73
N LYS A 96 -3.98 -5.50 -6.21
CA LYS A 96 -3.20 -4.74 -7.20
C LYS A 96 -2.78 -3.33 -6.80
N SER A 97 -3.06 -2.89 -5.58
CA SER A 97 -2.63 -1.59 -5.09
C SER A 97 -1.11 -1.54 -4.90
N ARG A 98 -0.53 -0.37 -5.13
CA ARG A 98 0.86 -0.06 -4.81
C ARG A 98 1.02 0.61 -3.46
N TYR A 99 -0.09 0.88 -2.78
CA TYR A 99 -0.13 1.62 -1.52
C TYR A 99 -0.78 0.79 -0.44
N THR A 100 -0.30 0.95 0.78
CA THR A 100 -0.94 0.33 1.94
C THR A 100 -2.30 0.97 2.23
N HIS A 101 -3.17 0.28 2.95
CA HIS A 101 -4.44 0.85 3.42
C HIS A 101 -4.24 2.14 4.21
N ARG A 102 -3.13 2.27 4.93
CA ARG A 102 -2.82 3.47 5.72
C ARG A 102 -2.70 4.70 4.84
N VAL A 103 -2.02 4.56 3.70
CA VAL A 103 -1.89 5.66 2.72
C VAL A 103 -3.25 6.01 2.13
N VAL A 104 -4.02 5.01 1.72
CA VAL A 104 -5.36 5.23 1.15
C VAL A 104 -6.28 5.92 2.15
N SER A 105 -6.33 5.43 3.38
CA SER A 105 -7.16 6.01 4.44
C SER A 105 -6.77 7.44 4.76
N LEU A 106 -5.48 7.72 4.86
CA LEU A 106 -4.98 9.06 5.12
C LEU A 106 -5.34 10.02 3.98
N ALA A 107 -5.15 9.62 2.73
CA ALA A 107 -5.49 10.43 1.57
C ALA A 107 -7.00 10.77 1.53
N VAL A 108 -7.84 9.78 1.73
CA VAL A 108 -9.29 9.97 1.73
C VAL A 108 -9.73 10.88 2.87
N ARG A 109 -9.16 10.72 4.06
CA ARG A 109 -9.46 11.60 5.20
C ARG A 109 -9.04 13.04 4.97
N LEU A 110 -7.91 13.28 4.34
CA LEU A 110 -7.46 14.65 4.01
C LEU A 110 -8.47 15.36 3.10
N VAL A 111 -9.06 14.65 2.17
CA VAL A 111 -10.05 15.22 1.25
C VAL A 111 -11.43 15.32 1.90
N VAL A 112 -11.93 14.22 2.44
CA VAL A 112 -13.33 14.14 2.94
C VAL A 112 -13.50 14.86 4.27
N GLU A 113 -12.62 14.64 5.23
CA GLU A 113 -12.69 15.27 6.54
C GLU A 113 -11.98 16.61 6.59
N GLY A 114 -10.82 16.71 5.94
CA GLY A 114 -10.00 17.92 5.92
C GLY A 114 -10.42 18.95 4.87
N GLY A 115 -11.24 18.57 3.91
CA GLY A 115 -11.70 19.47 2.85
C GLY A 115 -10.61 19.88 1.86
N LEU A 116 -9.49 19.16 1.78
CA LEU A 116 -8.41 19.51 0.87
C LEU A 116 -8.77 19.15 -0.58
N PRO A 117 -8.44 20.00 -1.56
CA PRO A 117 -8.43 19.60 -2.95
C PRO A 117 -7.51 18.39 -3.19
N TYR A 118 -7.79 17.60 -4.19
CA TYR A 118 -6.99 16.39 -4.50
C TYR A 118 -5.50 16.71 -4.65
N GLN A 119 -5.16 17.78 -5.33
CA GLN A 119 -3.76 18.19 -5.52
C GLN A 119 -3.10 18.61 -4.21
N ALA A 120 -3.81 19.32 -3.36
CA ALA A 120 -3.31 19.72 -2.05
C ALA A 120 -3.09 18.50 -1.15
N ALA A 121 -3.98 17.50 -1.21
CA ALA A 121 -3.82 16.24 -0.50
C ALA A 121 -2.59 15.47 -0.99
N SER A 122 -2.36 15.43 -2.30
CA SER A 122 -1.17 14.83 -2.89
C SER A 122 0.12 15.49 -2.38
N TRP A 123 0.16 16.81 -2.35
CA TRP A 123 1.31 17.56 -1.83
C TRP A 123 1.52 17.35 -0.33
N HIS A 124 0.44 17.30 0.44
CA HIS A 124 0.53 17.03 1.88
C HIS A 124 1.15 15.66 2.15
N LEU A 125 0.70 14.63 1.45
CA LEU A 125 1.26 13.29 1.55
C LEU A 125 2.75 13.27 1.22
N TRP A 126 3.14 13.97 0.18
CA TRP A 126 4.55 14.05 -0.24
C TRP A 126 5.41 14.79 0.78
N ARG A 127 5.01 15.99 1.19
CA ARG A 127 5.78 16.86 2.09
C ARG A 127 5.88 16.30 3.50
N ASP A 128 4.75 15.84 4.03
CA ASP A 128 4.64 15.52 5.45
C ASP A 128 4.80 14.02 5.73
N HIS A 129 4.50 13.16 4.76
CA HIS A 129 4.49 11.72 4.94
C HIS A 129 5.42 10.97 4.00
N ARG A 130 6.13 11.68 3.13
CA ARG A 130 7.10 11.12 2.18
C ARG A 130 6.58 9.96 1.33
N VAL A 131 5.32 10.03 0.98
CA VAL A 131 4.69 9.10 0.05
C VAL A 131 4.06 9.91 -1.08
N PHE A 132 4.46 9.60 -2.32
CA PHE A 132 3.91 10.26 -3.48
C PHE A 132 2.69 9.51 -4.01
N VAL A 133 1.55 10.17 -4.03
CA VAL A 133 0.31 9.66 -4.60
C VAL A 133 -0.21 10.69 -5.60
N PRO A 134 -0.34 10.34 -6.89
CA PRO A 134 -0.92 11.25 -7.87
C PRO A 134 -2.34 11.68 -7.48
N PHE A 135 -2.69 12.94 -7.74
CA PHE A 135 -4.01 13.46 -7.38
C PHE A 135 -5.16 12.66 -8.02
N ALA A 136 -4.96 12.17 -9.26
CA ALA A 136 -5.96 11.35 -9.94
C ALA A 136 -6.21 10.02 -9.21
N THR A 137 -5.18 9.44 -8.61
CA THR A 137 -5.32 8.24 -7.79
C THR A 137 -6.15 8.52 -6.53
N ILE A 138 -5.90 9.66 -5.87
CA ILE A 138 -6.68 10.08 -4.69
C ILE A 138 -8.13 10.30 -5.08
N GLN A 139 -8.37 10.95 -6.20
CA GLN A 139 -9.72 11.15 -6.72
C GLN A 139 -10.45 9.83 -6.90
N ASN A 140 -9.81 8.85 -7.54
CA ASN A 140 -10.40 7.53 -7.74
C ASN A 140 -10.74 6.84 -6.41
N TRP A 141 -9.90 6.97 -5.40
CA TRP A 141 -10.19 6.41 -4.08
C TRP A 141 -11.38 7.06 -3.39
N VAL A 142 -11.47 8.38 -3.47
CA VAL A 142 -12.57 9.13 -2.86
C VAL A 142 -13.89 8.79 -3.55
N GLU A 143 -13.91 8.77 -4.88
CA GLU A 143 -15.10 8.42 -5.66
C GLU A 143 -15.54 6.98 -5.42
N ALA A 144 -14.61 6.02 -5.43
CA ALA A 144 -14.91 4.63 -5.12
C ALA A 144 -15.41 4.43 -3.69
N GLY A 145 -14.88 5.19 -2.73
CA GLY A 145 -15.33 5.17 -1.35
C GLY A 145 -16.75 5.69 -1.18
N GLY A 146 -17.12 6.70 -1.95
CA GLY A 146 -18.50 7.22 -1.97
C GLY A 146 -19.52 6.21 -2.47
N GLU A 147 -19.11 5.31 -3.36
CA GLU A 147 -19.98 4.26 -3.89
C GLU A 147 -20.07 3.02 -2.99
N LYS A 148 -19.03 2.72 -2.22
CA LYS A 148 -18.88 1.45 -1.48
C LYS A 148 -18.77 1.59 0.04
N GLY A 149 -19.14 2.72 0.60
CA GLY A 149 -19.08 2.93 2.05
C GLY A 149 -17.71 3.28 2.63
N GLY A 150 -16.72 3.54 1.78
CA GLY A 150 -15.44 4.06 2.19
C GLY A 150 -14.36 3.03 2.54
N PRO A 151 -13.10 3.46 2.64
CA PRO A 151 -12.00 2.59 3.07
C PRO A 151 -12.11 2.27 4.56
N PRO A 152 -11.48 1.17 5.01
CA PRO A 152 -11.47 0.84 6.43
C PRO A 152 -10.88 1.96 7.28
N ALA A 153 -11.38 2.11 8.49
CA ALA A 153 -10.83 3.07 9.43
C ALA A 153 -9.35 2.77 9.72
N VAL A 154 -8.58 3.82 10.00
CA VAL A 154 -7.13 3.67 10.27
C VAL A 154 -6.89 2.74 11.45
N ASP A 155 -7.79 2.75 12.42
CA ASP A 155 -7.67 1.93 13.63
C ASP A 155 -7.86 0.43 13.36
N ASP A 156 -8.52 0.09 12.26
CA ASP A 156 -8.74 -1.31 11.86
C ASP A 156 -7.55 -1.89 11.07
N LEU A 157 -6.55 -1.08 10.78
CA LEU A 157 -5.39 -1.53 10.02
C LEU A 157 -4.40 -2.29 10.91
N PRO A 158 -3.79 -3.35 10.39
CA PRO A 158 -2.79 -4.08 11.15
C PRO A 158 -1.63 -3.16 11.52
N ARG A 159 -1.29 -3.12 12.78
CA ARG A 159 -0.11 -2.38 13.21
C ARG A 159 1.13 -3.04 12.61
N LEU A 160 1.86 -2.26 11.83
CA LEU A 160 3.18 -2.67 11.38
C LEU A 160 4.08 -2.56 12.62
N GLY A 161 4.23 -3.66 13.35
CA GLY A 161 5.09 -3.70 14.52
C GLY A 161 6.53 -3.29 14.20
N PRO A 162 7.35 -3.03 15.24
CA PRO A 162 8.75 -2.74 15.03
C PRO A 162 9.39 -3.88 14.25
N GLY A 163 10.02 -3.54 13.12
CA GLY A 163 10.71 -4.48 12.23
C GLY A 163 12.08 -4.82 12.74
#